data_d02f7b48bf48db9038aa0e441434f004
#
_entry.id   d02f7b48bf48db9038aa0e441434f004
#
_cell.length_a   1.000
_cell.length_b   1.000
_cell.length_c   1.000
_cell.angle_alpha   90.00
_cell.angle_beta   90.00
_cell.angle_gamma   90.00
#
_symmetry.space_group_name_H-M   'P 1'
#
loop_
_entity.id
_entity.type
_entity.pdbx_description
1 polymer ?
#
loop_
_entity_poly.entity_id
_entity_poly.type
_entity_poly.pdbx_seq_one_letter_code
_entity_poly.pdbx_strand_id
1 'polypeptide(L)'
;MLTLRTRGKSKIYYIRGHVSLGGKSVEVKEVSTGTSDRDAAAQVKADLETRLRNRLLFGPAADLAAHTIADAFESYLTKPKPPCAADMIRVDKMNSAIGNLCLSEYREAWQSFRLTHLAGHALAGQDRYRSVLQAAINEHRERHELDKIKIKAIPFSNERVRWLTCEDRDRLLACYASHVQPIGTMLAFHGPRVQDALQIQWGLQGVDMVRDAIRISHEKTAKIQWVPMHPRVRAVLEPMWLRRGRPTSGHVFLNMHGQPYQDTRKAKTPGGNPLKKAHATALKRAGIADFTVHDWRHHWASHCVMAGIDLITIMHMGGWKSLRMVQRYATVGVEHMRDAINRLR
;
A
#
# COMPACT_ATOMS: atom_id res chain seq x y z
N MET A 1 30.95 29.11 -23.49
CA MET A 1 31.09 29.91 -22.28
C MET A 1 29.76 30.46 -21.85
N LEU A 2 29.45 30.48 -20.53
CA LEU A 2 28.20 31.07 -20.03
C LEU A 2 28.32 32.59 -19.93
N THR A 3 27.23 33.29 -20.27
CA THR A 3 27.12 34.76 -20.26
C THR A 3 25.93 35.17 -19.40
N LEU A 4 26.06 36.33 -18.70
CA LEU A 4 24.98 36.99 -17.98
C LEU A 4 24.33 38.03 -18.90
N ARG A 5 22.97 38.05 -18.90
CA ARG A 5 22.20 39.04 -19.67
C ARG A 5 20.94 39.43 -18.86
N THR A 6 20.46 40.65 -19.12
CA THR A 6 19.13 41.07 -18.69
C THR A 6 18.14 40.89 -19.85
N ARG A 7 16.87 40.63 -19.56
CA ARG A 7 15.82 40.41 -20.57
C ARG A 7 14.85 41.57 -20.62
N GLY A 8 14.90 42.34 -21.71
CA GLY A 8 13.99 43.46 -21.93
C GLY A 8 14.01 44.46 -20.77
N LYS A 9 12.85 44.70 -20.14
CA LYS A 9 12.71 45.60 -18.99
C LYS A 9 12.98 44.93 -17.63
N SER A 10 13.31 43.63 -17.62
CA SER A 10 13.61 42.90 -16.37
C SER A 10 14.93 43.36 -15.78
N LYS A 11 14.96 43.62 -14.49
CA LYS A 11 16.19 43.91 -13.73
C LYS A 11 16.92 42.63 -13.33
N ILE A 12 16.30 41.44 -13.49
CA ILE A 12 16.88 40.15 -13.11
C ILE A 12 17.85 39.69 -14.20
N TYR A 13 19.00 39.14 -13.78
CA TYR A 13 20.00 38.54 -14.66
C TYR A 13 19.60 37.11 -15.05
N TYR A 14 19.93 36.73 -16.28
CA TYR A 14 19.76 35.41 -16.84
C TYR A 14 21.10 34.88 -17.36
N ILE A 15 21.30 33.56 -17.20
CA ILE A 15 22.49 32.85 -17.67
C ILE A 15 22.13 32.13 -18.97
N ARG A 16 22.94 32.31 -20.01
CA ARG A 16 22.81 31.62 -21.30
C ARG A 16 24.20 31.26 -21.84
N GLY A 17 24.28 30.19 -22.65
CA GLY A 17 25.49 29.81 -23.34
C GLY A 17 25.71 28.31 -23.29
N HIS A 18 26.99 27.90 -23.34
CA HIS A 18 27.35 26.49 -23.25
C HIS A 18 28.60 26.29 -22.38
N VAL A 19 28.73 25.11 -21.82
CA VAL A 19 29.93 24.63 -21.12
C VAL A 19 30.45 23.43 -21.90
N SER A 20 31.70 23.47 -22.32
CA SER A 20 32.34 22.38 -23.06
C SER A 20 33.56 21.87 -22.32
N LEU A 21 33.75 20.56 -22.30
CA LEU A 21 34.90 19.90 -21.69
C LEU A 21 35.12 18.52 -22.32
N GLY A 22 36.38 18.23 -22.75
CA GLY A 22 36.72 16.90 -23.26
C GLY A 22 35.90 16.46 -24.49
N GLY A 23 35.54 17.38 -25.39
CA GLY A 23 34.73 17.08 -26.58
C GLY A 23 33.23 16.96 -26.34
N LYS A 24 32.78 17.02 -25.07
CA LYS A 24 31.36 17.06 -24.69
C LYS A 24 30.91 18.50 -24.40
N SER A 25 29.65 18.84 -24.70
CA SER A 25 29.12 20.17 -24.47
C SER A 25 27.69 20.08 -23.92
N VAL A 26 27.36 20.97 -22.97
CA VAL A 26 26.01 21.16 -22.44
C VAL A 26 25.57 22.59 -22.72
N GLU A 27 24.44 22.74 -23.39
CA GLU A 27 23.84 24.06 -23.69
C GLU A 27 22.91 24.48 -22.53
N VAL A 28 23.05 25.74 -22.11
CA VAL A 28 22.15 26.42 -21.19
C VAL A 28 21.34 27.44 -22.00
N LYS A 29 20.09 27.08 -22.33
CA LYS A 29 19.20 27.93 -23.15
C LYS A 29 18.92 29.27 -22.47
N GLU A 30 18.41 29.24 -21.22
CA GLU A 30 18.21 30.41 -20.39
C GLU A 30 17.85 29.96 -18.95
N VAL A 31 18.59 30.43 -17.95
CA VAL A 31 18.37 30.16 -16.53
C VAL A 31 18.36 31.50 -15.78
N SER A 32 17.29 31.75 -15.01
CA SER A 32 17.19 32.94 -14.16
C SER A 32 18.14 32.81 -12.97
N THR A 33 18.85 33.88 -12.64
CA THR A 33 19.66 33.97 -11.41
C THR A 33 18.83 34.32 -10.17
N GLY A 34 17.57 34.75 -10.36
CA GLY A 34 16.69 35.21 -9.28
C GLY A 34 17.10 36.56 -8.65
N THR A 35 18.16 37.20 -9.13
CA THR A 35 18.69 38.44 -8.56
C THR A 35 18.91 39.52 -9.60
N SER A 36 18.79 40.78 -9.17
CA SER A 36 19.16 41.97 -9.94
C SER A 36 20.56 42.52 -9.59
N ASP A 37 21.22 41.91 -8.60
CA ASP A 37 22.59 42.21 -8.23
C ASP A 37 23.54 41.46 -9.17
N ARG A 38 24.48 42.19 -9.78
CA ARG A 38 25.41 41.68 -10.76
C ARG A 38 26.43 40.72 -10.14
N ASP A 39 26.88 40.99 -8.92
CA ASP A 39 27.92 40.20 -8.26
C ASP A 39 27.29 38.88 -7.74
N ALA A 40 26.10 38.95 -7.16
CA ALA A 40 25.35 37.75 -6.80
C ALA A 40 25.02 36.91 -8.05
N ALA A 41 24.62 37.54 -9.16
CA ALA A 41 24.39 36.83 -10.43
C ALA A 41 25.66 36.19 -11.00
N ALA A 42 26.82 36.84 -10.84
CA ALA A 42 28.12 36.29 -11.25
C ALA A 42 28.49 35.04 -10.41
N GLN A 43 28.20 35.07 -9.12
CA GLN A 43 28.39 33.89 -8.26
C GLN A 43 27.49 32.73 -8.69
N VAL A 44 26.21 32.96 -8.92
CA VAL A 44 25.25 31.93 -9.41
C VAL A 44 25.74 31.36 -10.78
N LYS A 45 26.28 32.21 -11.66
CA LYS A 45 26.86 31.75 -12.92
C LYS A 45 28.08 30.85 -12.72
N ALA A 46 29.00 31.22 -11.81
CA ALA A 46 30.20 30.44 -11.50
C ALA A 46 29.87 29.07 -10.92
N ASP A 47 28.89 29.03 -9.99
CA ASP A 47 28.40 27.78 -9.39
C ASP A 47 27.76 26.87 -10.43
N LEU A 48 26.94 27.44 -11.35
CA LEU A 48 26.34 26.68 -12.44
C LEU A 48 27.41 26.13 -13.40
N GLU A 49 28.42 26.94 -13.73
CA GLU A 49 29.53 26.52 -14.61
C GLU A 49 30.34 25.39 -13.99
N THR A 50 30.65 25.48 -12.71
CA THR A 50 31.36 24.43 -11.95
C THR A 50 30.54 23.14 -11.89
N ARG A 51 29.29 23.24 -11.62
CA ARG A 51 28.34 22.09 -11.59
C ARG A 51 28.26 21.41 -12.97
N LEU A 52 28.11 22.15 -14.04
CA LEU A 52 28.08 21.59 -15.42
C LEU A 52 29.39 20.97 -15.83
N ARG A 53 30.55 21.55 -15.46
CA ARG A 53 31.86 20.94 -15.67
C ARG A 53 32.01 19.61 -14.92
N ASN A 54 31.59 19.55 -13.66
CA ASN A 54 31.60 18.33 -12.87
C ASN A 54 30.71 17.26 -13.50
N ARG A 55 29.53 17.66 -14.01
CA ARG A 55 28.63 16.75 -14.74
C ARG A 55 29.26 16.20 -16.03
N LEU A 56 30.01 17.01 -16.74
CA LEU A 56 30.74 16.57 -17.95
C LEU A 56 31.92 15.63 -17.63
N LEU A 57 32.62 15.86 -16.51
CA LEU A 57 33.75 15.04 -16.07
C LEU A 57 33.33 13.72 -15.45
N PHE A 58 32.41 13.79 -14.51
CA PHE A 58 32.07 12.67 -13.63
C PHE A 58 30.68 12.06 -13.92
N GLY A 59 29.99 12.59 -14.93
CA GLY A 59 28.62 12.17 -15.29
C GLY A 59 27.53 12.79 -14.41
N PRO A 60 26.26 12.49 -14.72
CA PRO A 60 25.10 13.08 -14.01
C PRO A 60 25.07 12.80 -12.50
N ALA A 61 25.72 11.74 -12.04
CA ALA A 61 25.79 11.38 -10.64
C ALA A 61 26.61 12.37 -9.79
N ALA A 62 27.51 13.17 -10.41
CA ALA A 62 28.30 14.18 -9.72
C ALA A 62 27.44 15.29 -9.09
N ASP A 63 26.28 15.58 -9.69
CA ASP A 63 25.35 16.57 -9.16
C ASP A 63 24.78 16.16 -7.79
N LEU A 64 24.76 14.87 -7.48
CA LEU A 64 24.26 14.34 -6.21
C LEU A 64 25.35 14.15 -5.14
N ALA A 65 26.62 14.44 -5.44
CA ALA A 65 27.72 14.21 -4.50
C ALA A 65 27.61 15.04 -3.22
N ALA A 66 26.93 16.21 -3.28
CA ALA A 66 26.68 17.08 -2.14
C ALA A 66 25.31 16.84 -1.49
N HIS A 67 24.46 15.98 -2.05
CA HIS A 67 23.12 15.74 -1.55
C HIS A 67 23.12 14.68 -0.45
N THR A 68 22.24 14.87 0.52
CA THR A 68 22.05 13.97 1.67
C THR A 68 20.87 13.02 1.46
N ILE A 69 20.75 12.01 2.30
CA ILE A 69 19.56 11.16 2.36
C ILE A 69 18.33 11.98 2.78
N ALA A 70 18.51 13.04 3.58
CA ALA A 70 17.42 13.95 3.96
C ALA A 70 16.83 14.67 2.73
N ASP A 71 17.65 15.11 1.76
CA ASP A 71 17.16 15.72 0.52
C ASP A 71 16.31 14.73 -0.30
N ALA A 72 16.67 13.46 -0.27
CA ALA A 72 15.85 12.41 -0.90
C ALA A 72 14.52 12.20 -0.16
N PHE A 73 14.51 12.26 1.16
CA PHE A 73 13.27 12.19 1.94
C PHE A 73 12.37 13.41 1.71
N GLU A 74 12.92 14.60 1.65
CA GLU A 74 12.18 15.81 1.30
C GLU A 74 11.51 15.68 -0.08
N SER A 75 12.26 15.22 -1.07
CA SER A 75 11.72 14.96 -2.41
C SER A 75 10.54 13.96 -2.38
N TYR A 76 10.64 12.92 -1.56
CA TYR A 76 9.60 11.90 -1.41
C TYR A 76 8.35 12.43 -0.70
N LEU A 77 8.52 13.28 0.30
CA LEU A 77 7.41 13.86 1.07
C LEU A 77 6.66 14.92 0.27
N THR A 78 7.35 15.66 -0.61
CA THR A 78 6.81 16.76 -1.41
C THR A 78 6.35 16.37 -2.82
N LYS A 79 6.30 15.06 -3.14
CA LYS A 79 5.78 14.59 -4.42
C LYS A 79 4.27 14.87 -4.57
N PRO A 80 3.72 14.98 -5.80
CA PRO A 80 2.32 15.33 -6.06
C PRO A 80 1.30 14.46 -5.32
N LYS A 81 1.60 13.17 -5.16
CA LYS A 81 0.83 12.27 -4.32
C LYS A 81 1.65 11.91 -3.08
N PRO A 82 1.42 12.54 -1.94
CA PRO A 82 2.21 12.31 -0.74
C PRO A 82 2.14 10.85 -0.28
N PRO A 83 3.17 10.36 0.43
CA PRO A 83 3.16 9.01 0.99
C PRO A 83 2.09 8.88 2.09
N CYS A 84 1.72 7.63 2.41
CA CYS A 84 0.79 7.37 3.52
C CYS A 84 1.45 7.70 4.88
N ALA A 85 0.63 7.97 5.89
CA ALA A 85 1.11 8.33 7.24
C ALA A 85 2.09 7.30 7.83
N ALA A 86 1.89 6.00 7.57
CA ALA A 86 2.80 4.96 8.02
C ALA A 86 4.19 5.04 7.35
N ASP A 87 4.27 5.49 6.10
CA ASP A 87 5.54 5.70 5.41
C ASP A 87 6.21 7.02 5.86
N MET A 88 5.41 8.05 6.19
CA MET A 88 5.94 9.28 6.81
C MET A 88 6.65 8.99 8.14
N ILE A 89 6.04 8.17 9.02
CA ILE A 89 6.66 7.73 10.28
C ILE A 89 7.97 6.96 10.01
N ARG A 90 8.02 6.14 8.95
CA ARG A 90 9.25 5.43 8.58
C ARG A 90 10.34 6.38 8.07
N VAL A 91 9.95 7.36 7.27
CA VAL A 91 10.85 8.43 6.81
C VAL A 91 11.41 9.18 8.00
N ASP A 92 10.58 9.62 8.93
CA ASP A 92 10.99 10.36 10.12
C ASP A 92 12.02 9.57 10.95
N LYS A 93 11.74 8.27 11.21
CA LYS A 93 12.68 7.40 11.92
C LYS A 93 14.01 7.20 11.17
N MET A 94 13.99 7.07 9.84
CA MET A 94 15.22 6.95 9.04
C MET A 94 15.96 8.27 8.96
N ASN A 95 15.23 9.38 8.78
CA ASN A 95 15.83 10.72 8.67
C ASN A 95 16.59 11.09 9.94
N SER A 96 16.02 10.81 11.11
CA SER A 96 16.69 11.05 12.41
C SER A 96 17.97 10.25 12.58
N ALA A 97 18.11 9.07 11.93
CA ALA A 97 19.24 8.19 12.11
C ALA A 97 20.31 8.32 11.03
N ILE A 98 19.91 8.53 9.77
CA ILE A 98 20.79 8.48 8.59
C ILE A 98 20.59 9.65 7.63
N GLY A 99 19.72 10.61 7.95
CA GLY A 99 19.39 11.73 7.06
C GLY A 99 20.60 12.58 6.66
N ASN A 100 21.50 12.82 7.58
CA ASN A 100 22.69 13.65 7.36
C ASN A 100 23.81 12.96 6.54
N LEU A 101 23.68 11.68 6.26
CA LEU A 101 24.67 10.95 5.47
C LEU A 101 24.56 11.29 4.00
N CYS A 102 25.70 11.23 3.28
CA CYS A 102 25.73 11.50 1.86
C CYS A 102 24.84 10.50 1.09
N LEU A 103 24.12 11.00 0.10
CA LEU A 103 23.22 10.16 -0.70
C LEU A 103 23.99 9.09 -1.49
N SER A 104 25.25 9.29 -1.83
CA SER A 104 26.11 8.28 -2.47
C SER A 104 26.35 7.06 -1.60
N GLU A 105 26.30 7.22 -0.27
CA GLU A 105 26.56 6.17 0.74
C GLU A 105 25.27 5.46 1.20
N TYR A 106 24.18 5.56 0.44
CA TYR A 106 22.88 5.03 0.84
C TYR A 106 22.88 3.53 1.16
N ARG A 107 23.81 2.74 0.58
CA ARG A 107 23.89 1.29 0.83
C ARG A 107 24.43 1.00 2.22
N GLU A 108 25.50 1.65 2.57
CA GLU A 108 26.15 1.56 3.88
C GLU A 108 25.24 2.12 4.97
N ALA A 109 24.64 3.27 4.70
CA ALA A 109 23.64 3.91 5.58
C ALA A 109 22.45 2.97 5.82
N TRP A 110 21.93 2.35 4.77
CA TRP A 110 20.84 1.37 4.90
C TRP A 110 21.24 0.15 5.75
N GLN A 111 22.43 -0.41 5.51
CA GLN A 111 22.88 -1.57 6.28
C GLN A 111 23.08 -1.23 7.75
N SER A 112 23.73 -0.12 8.05
CA SER A 112 23.90 0.38 9.42
C SER A 112 22.56 0.58 10.09
N PHE A 113 21.64 1.33 9.47
CA PHE A 113 20.29 1.56 10.00
C PHE A 113 19.54 0.25 10.25
N ARG A 114 19.61 -0.70 9.33
CA ARG A 114 18.95 -2.00 9.45
C ARG A 114 19.44 -2.76 10.68
N LEU A 115 20.75 -2.82 10.89
CA LEU A 115 21.37 -3.57 11.98
C LEU A 115 21.13 -2.93 13.33
N THR A 116 21.16 -1.61 13.42
CA THR A 116 21.05 -0.88 14.69
C THR A 116 19.60 -0.62 15.10
N HIS A 117 18.74 -0.26 14.16
CA HIS A 117 17.37 0.22 14.46
C HIS A 117 16.26 -0.79 14.13
N LEU A 118 16.55 -1.82 13.34
CA LEU A 118 15.55 -2.79 12.88
C LEU A 118 15.88 -4.24 13.25
N ALA A 119 16.88 -4.50 14.07
CA ALA A 119 17.29 -5.86 14.46
C ALA A 119 16.14 -6.72 15.02
N GLY A 120 15.25 -6.11 15.82
CA GLY A 120 14.08 -6.79 16.41
C GLY A 120 12.83 -6.79 15.52
N HIS A 121 12.87 -6.20 14.32
CA HIS A 121 11.72 -6.17 13.42
C HIS A 121 11.66 -7.43 12.56
N ALA A 122 10.43 -7.92 12.27
CA ALA A 122 10.23 -8.98 11.27
C ALA A 122 10.78 -8.56 9.89
N LEU A 123 11.32 -9.52 9.13
CA LEU A 123 11.97 -9.27 7.83
C LEU A 123 11.07 -8.50 6.86
N ALA A 124 9.76 -8.79 6.83
CA ALA A 124 8.80 -8.04 6.04
C ALA A 124 8.71 -6.55 6.43
N GLY A 125 8.81 -6.26 7.75
CA GLY A 125 8.87 -4.91 8.27
C GLY A 125 10.16 -4.19 7.86
N GLN A 126 11.29 -4.87 7.95
CA GLN A 126 12.59 -4.35 7.50
C GLN A 126 12.56 -4.03 5.99
N ASP A 127 12.02 -4.95 5.16
CA ASP A 127 11.91 -4.72 3.71
C ASP A 127 10.98 -3.54 3.37
N ARG A 128 9.97 -3.28 4.21
CA ARG A 128 9.14 -2.08 4.02
C ARG A 128 9.94 -0.79 4.23
N TYR A 129 10.82 -0.71 5.23
CA TYR A 129 11.74 0.43 5.39
C TYR A 129 12.67 0.57 4.18
N ARG A 130 13.29 -0.54 3.73
CA ARG A 130 14.12 -0.56 2.50
C ARG A 130 13.36 0.00 1.28
N SER A 131 12.11 -0.43 1.09
CA SER A 131 11.31 0.00 -0.06
C SER A 131 10.93 1.48 -0.01
N VAL A 132 10.74 2.05 1.20
CA VAL A 132 10.51 3.49 1.38
C VAL A 132 11.78 4.28 1.08
N LEU A 133 12.93 3.86 1.59
CA LEU A 133 14.23 4.49 1.28
C LEU A 133 14.50 4.47 -0.23
N GLN A 134 14.34 3.31 -0.88
CA GLN A 134 14.51 3.20 -2.33
C GLN A 134 13.57 4.11 -3.11
N ALA A 135 12.30 4.22 -2.67
CA ALA A 135 11.33 5.10 -3.31
C ALA A 135 11.72 6.58 -3.14
N ALA A 136 12.23 6.96 -1.97
CA ALA A 136 12.69 8.31 -1.71
C ALA A 136 13.91 8.68 -2.58
N ILE A 137 14.90 7.82 -2.63
CA ILE A 137 16.09 8.02 -3.47
C ILE A 137 15.69 8.09 -4.95
N ASN A 138 14.80 7.21 -5.42
CA ASN A 138 14.40 7.20 -6.82
C ASN A 138 13.56 8.43 -7.20
N GLU A 139 12.70 8.93 -6.31
CA GLU A 139 11.99 10.20 -6.49
C GLU A 139 12.95 11.38 -6.64
N HIS A 140 13.97 11.44 -5.76
CA HIS A 140 14.99 12.47 -5.80
C HIS A 140 15.83 12.39 -7.08
N ARG A 141 16.27 11.19 -7.46
CA ARG A 141 17.03 10.96 -8.70
C ARG A 141 16.23 11.31 -9.95
N GLU A 142 14.92 11.01 -9.97
CA GLU A 142 14.03 11.35 -11.07
C GLU A 142 13.92 12.87 -11.26
N ARG A 143 13.85 13.65 -10.16
CA ARG A 143 13.89 15.13 -10.21
C ARG A 143 15.19 15.69 -10.78
N HIS A 144 16.27 14.92 -10.69
CA HIS A 144 17.60 15.27 -11.23
C HIS A 144 17.93 14.55 -12.55
N GLU A 145 16.92 13.99 -13.23
CA GLU A 145 17.07 13.29 -14.53
C GLU A 145 18.08 12.13 -14.50
N LEU A 146 18.15 11.40 -13.38
CA LEU A 146 19.04 10.27 -13.17
C LEU A 146 18.28 8.94 -13.15
N ASP A 147 18.96 7.87 -13.58
CA ASP A 147 18.43 6.52 -13.57
C ASP A 147 18.06 6.05 -12.17
N LYS A 148 16.99 5.25 -12.08
CA LYS A 148 16.54 4.65 -10.81
C LYS A 148 17.54 3.61 -10.32
N ILE A 149 17.74 3.60 -8.99
CA ILE A 149 18.56 2.59 -8.32
C ILE A 149 17.69 1.45 -7.76
N LYS A 150 18.32 0.33 -7.49
CA LYS A 150 17.69 -0.80 -6.82
C LYS A 150 18.48 -1.19 -5.58
N ILE A 151 17.82 -1.17 -4.42
CA ILE A 151 18.37 -1.74 -3.18
C ILE A 151 17.87 -3.18 -3.11
N LYS A 152 18.77 -4.14 -2.86
CA LYS A 152 18.44 -5.57 -2.79
C LYS A 152 17.33 -5.81 -1.77
N ALA A 153 16.25 -6.45 -2.21
CA ALA A 153 15.14 -6.80 -1.34
C ALA A 153 15.56 -7.82 -0.29
N ILE A 154 14.96 -7.73 0.88
CA ILE A 154 15.14 -8.72 1.94
C ILE A 154 14.19 -9.90 1.62
N PRO A 155 14.71 -11.10 1.42
CA PRO A 155 13.85 -12.25 1.17
C PRO A 155 13.07 -12.61 2.46
N PHE A 156 11.77 -12.74 2.34
CA PHE A 156 10.90 -13.25 3.40
C PHE A 156 9.74 -14.01 2.78
N SER A 157 9.26 -15.04 3.46
CA SER A 157 8.02 -15.71 3.09
C SER A 157 6.84 -15.02 3.78
N ASN A 158 5.80 -14.74 3.00
CA ASN A 158 4.54 -14.19 3.49
C ASN A 158 3.37 -15.13 3.12
N GLU A 159 3.66 -16.43 3.05
CA GLU A 159 2.74 -17.47 2.57
C GLU A 159 1.87 -18.04 3.71
N ARG A 160 1.42 -17.16 4.62
CA ARG A 160 0.45 -17.62 5.60
C ARG A 160 -0.89 -17.89 4.93
N VAL A 161 -1.28 -19.15 4.85
CA VAL A 161 -2.64 -19.57 4.51
C VAL A 161 -3.21 -20.32 5.70
N ARG A 162 -4.10 -19.69 6.45
CA ARG A 162 -4.78 -20.28 7.60
C ARG A 162 -6.27 -20.36 7.34
N TRP A 163 -6.84 -21.53 7.52
CA TRP A 163 -8.27 -21.78 7.41
C TRP A 163 -8.75 -22.64 8.57
N LEU A 164 -10.04 -22.71 8.81
CA LEU A 164 -10.70 -23.49 9.85
C LEU A 164 -11.51 -24.63 9.20
N THR A 165 -11.70 -25.73 9.91
CA THR A 165 -12.70 -26.72 9.53
C THR A 165 -14.11 -26.11 9.58
N CYS A 166 -15.11 -26.78 9.01
CA CYS A 166 -16.49 -26.31 9.07
C CYS A 166 -16.99 -26.22 10.51
N GLU A 167 -16.62 -27.18 11.37
CA GLU A 167 -16.98 -27.23 12.78
C GLU A 167 -16.34 -26.08 13.57
N ASP A 168 -15.04 -25.85 13.38
CA ASP A 168 -14.32 -24.75 14.02
C ASP A 168 -14.82 -23.39 13.58
N ARG A 169 -15.13 -23.21 12.28
CA ARG A 169 -15.77 -22.01 11.76
C ARG A 169 -17.08 -21.73 12.47
N ASP A 170 -17.97 -22.71 12.53
CA ASP A 170 -19.32 -22.55 13.09
C ASP A 170 -19.24 -22.32 14.59
N ARG A 171 -18.33 -23.01 15.30
CA ARG A 171 -18.05 -22.78 16.72
C ARG A 171 -17.53 -21.34 16.97
N LEU A 172 -16.61 -20.84 16.15
CA LEU A 172 -16.11 -19.46 16.26
C LEU A 172 -17.21 -18.43 15.98
N LEU A 173 -18.02 -18.65 14.94
CA LEU A 173 -19.13 -17.76 14.61
C LEU A 173 -20.17 -17.68 15.74
N ALA A 174 -20.46 -18.80 16.42
CA ALA A 174 -21.36 -18.84 17.57
C ALA A 174 -20.79 -18.11 18.80
N CYS A 175 -19.48 -18.01 18.95
CA CYS A 175 -18.81 -17.32 20.05
C CYS A 175 -18.74 -15.80 19.91
N TYR A 176 -19.07 -15.24 18.75
CA TYR A 176 -19.13 -13.78 18.58
C TYR A 176 -20.30 -13.16 19.34
N ALA A 177 -20.12 -11.93 19.79
CA ALA A 177 -21.23 -11.11 20.26
C ALA A 177 -22.25 -10.88 19.14
N SER A 178 -23.55 -10.73 19.51
CA SER A 178 -24.67 -10.67 18.56
C SER A 178 -24.50 -9.62 17.44
N HIS A 179 -23.91 -8.46 17.74
CA HIS A 179 -23.66 -7.40 16.75
C HIS A 179 -22.44 -7.70 15.85
N VAL A 180 -21.54 -8.60 16.23
CA VAL A 180 -20.33 -8.99 15.47
C VAL A 180 -20.55 -10.27 14.67
N GLN A 181 -21.42 -11.16 15.12
CA GLN A 181 -21.69 -12.45 14.50
C GLN A 181 -22.10 -12.33 13.01
N PRO A 182 -23.00 -11.39 12.60
CA PRO A 182 -23.31 -11.18 11.18
C PRO A 182 -22.10 -10.73 10.35
N ILE A 183 -21.20 -9.93 10.95
CA ILE A 183 -19.96 -9.50 10.29
C ILE A 183 -19.06 -10.73 10.09
N GLY A 184 -18.87 -11.55 11.12
CA GLY A 184 -18.10 -12.80 11.05
C GLY A 184 -18.63 -13.73 9.96
N THR A 185 -19.97 -13.88 9.86
CA THR A 185 -20.63 -14.68 8.83
C THR A 185 -20.34 -14.13 7.43
N MET A 186 -20.45 -12.81 7.23
CA MET A 186 -20.09 -12.17 5.97
C MET A 186 -18.62 -12.44 5.59
N LEU A 187 -17.70 -12.31 6.56
CA LEU A 187 -16.27 -12.56 6.33
C LEU A 187 -16.00 -14.04 5.98
N ALA A 188 -16.69 -14.97 6.64
CA ALA A 188 -16.51 -16.40 6.46
C ALA A 188 -17.02 -16.91 5.09
N PHE A 189 -18.11 -16.35 4.56
CA PHE A 189 -18.78 -16.86 3.37
C PHE A 189 -18.65 -16.00 2.10
N HIS A 190 -18.13 -14.76 2.22
CA HIS A 190 -17.85 -13.88 1.08
C HIS A 190 -16.41 -13.38 1.02
N GLY A 191 -15.64 -13.53 2.09
CA GLY A 191 -14.22 -13.18 2.14
C GLY A 191 -13.84 -11.73 1.83
N PRO A 192 -14.69 -10.70 2.09
CA PRO A 192 -14.30 -9.32 1.85
C PRO A 192 -13.15 -8.91 2.77
N ARG A 193 -12.45 -7.82 2.45
CA ARG A 193 -11.57 -7.23 3.45
C ARG A 193 -12.40 -6.68 4.61
N VAL A 194 -11.86 -6.73 5.82
CA VAL A 194 -12.60 -6.32 7.04
C VAL A 194 -13.19 -4.92 6.90
N GLN A 195 -12.40 -3.95 6.43
CA GLN A 195 -12.87 -2.58 6.27
C GLN A 195 -13.95 -2.45 5.17
N ASP A 196 -13.86 -3.24 4.10
CA ASP A 196 -14.88 -3.24 3.05
C ASP A 196 -16.19 -3.82 3.59
N ALA A 197 -16.12 -4.89 4.41
CA ALA A 197 -17.30 -5.42 5.11
C ALA A 197 -17.92 -4.39 6.06
N LEU A 198 -17.11 -3.74 6.91
CA LEU A 198 -17.59 -2.79 7.91
C LEU A 198 -18.23 -1.53 7.29
N GLN A 199 -17.83 -1.17 6.07
CA GLN A 199 -18.35 0.01 5.35
C GLN A 199 -19.46 -0.32 4.36
N ILE A 200 -19.89 -1.60 4.27
CA ILE A 200 -20.95 -1.99 3.33
C ILE A 200 -22.29 -1.37 3.73
N GLN A 201 -23.06 -0.95 2.73
CA GLN A 201 -24.35 -0.29 2.92
C GLN A 201 -25.49 -1.16 2.40
N TRP A 202 -26.71 -0.86 2.81
CA TRP A 202 -27.91 -1.44 2.25
C TRP A 202 -28.20 -0.91 0.84
N GLY A 203 -28.89 -1.71 0.04
CA GLY A 203 -29.35 -1.35 -1.30
C GLY A 203 -28.27 -1.40 -2.36
N LEU A 204 -28.42 -0.60 -3.41
CA LEU A 204 -27.56 -0.61 -4.60
C LEU A 204 -26.08 -0.24 -4.33
N GLN A 205 -25.77 0.28 -3.14
CA GLN A 205 -24.40 0.59 -2.76
C GLN A 205 -23.68 -0.57 -2.03
N GLY A 206 -24.35 -1.67 -1.79
CA GLY A 206 -23.73 -2.78 -1.07
C GLY A 206 -24.56 -4.07 -1.04
N VAL A 207 -25.47 -4.24 -0.07
CA VAL A 207 -26.29 -5.43 0.08
C VAL A 207 -27.68 -5.17 -0.49
N ASP A 208 -27.98 -5.80 -1.62
CA ASP A 208 -29.30 -5.75 -2.24
C ASP A 208 -30.08 -7.01 -1.88
N MET A 209 -30.99 -6.88 -0.91
CA MET A 209 -31.82 -7.97 -0.43
C MET A 209 -32.86 -8.43 -1.46
N VAL A 210 -33.25 -7.57 -2.41
CA VAL A 210 -34.20 -7.89 -3.46
C VAL A 210 -33.53 -8.70 -4.57
N ARG A 211 -32.34 -8.31 -4.97
CA ARG A 211 -31.52 -9.03 -5.97
C ARG A 211 -30.81 -10.24 -5.41
N ASP A 212 -30.83 -10.43 -4.11
CA ASP A 212 -30.08 -11.47 -3.40
C ASP A 212 -28.57 -11.42 -3.73
N ALA A 213 -27.99 -10.22 -3.70
CA ALA A 213 -26.62 -9.99 -4.16
C ALA A 213 -25.89 -8.95 -3.31
N ILE A 214 -24.56 -9.08 -3.30
CA ILE A 214 -23.65 -8.17 -2.61
C ILE A 214 -22.77 -7.49 -3.64
N ARG A 215 -22.71 -6.16 -3.58
CA ARG A 215 -21.82 -5.36 -4.38
C ARG A 215 -20.42 -5.33 -3.79
N ILE A 216 -19.45 -5.80 -4.54
CA ILE A 216 -18.05 -5.69 -4.19
C ILE A 216 -17.43 -4.57 -5.03
N SER A 217 -17.00 -3.50 -4.36
CA SER A 217 -16.28 -2.41 -5.01
C SER A 217 -14.78 -2.56 -4.77
N HIS A 218 -14.00 -2.40 -5.83
CA HIS A 218 -12.55 -2.43 -5.74
C HIS A 218 -12.03 -1.00 -5.86
N GLU A 219 -11.79 -0.32 -4.72
CA GLU A 219 -11.29 1.06 -4.69
C GLU A 219 -10.10 1.32 -5.64
N LYS A 220 -9.26 0.30 -5.85
CA LYS A 220 -8.07 0.45 -6.72
C LYS A 220 -8.33 0.23 -8.21
N THR A 221 -9.50 -0.26 -8.63
CA THR A 221 -9.79 -0.57 -10.04
C THR A 221 -11.08 0.05 -10.54
N ALA A 222 -11.83 0.72 -9.68
CA ALA A 222 -13.17 1.26 -9.95
C ALA A 222 -14.18 0.23 -10.55
N LYS A 223 -13.81 -1.07 -10.56
CA LYS A 223 -14.70 -2.13 -11.03
C LYS A 223 -15.73 -2.46 -9.95
N ILE A 224 -16.97 -2.44 -10.34
CA ILE A 224 -18.10 -2.86 -9.52
C ILE A 224 -18.48 -4.27 -9.96
N GLN A 225 -18.63 -5.17 -9.01
CA GLN A 225 -19.08 -6.53 -9.25
C GLN A 225 -20.19 -6.89 -8.27
N TRP A 226 -21.22 -7.54 -8.78
CA TRP A 226 -22.26 -8.15 -7.98
C TRP A 226 -21.95 -9.64 -7.79
N VAL A 227 -21.97 -10.09 -6.56
CA VAL A 227 -21.77 -11.50 -6.21
C VAL A 227 -23.06 -12.00 -5.56
N PRO A 228 -23.62 -13.14 -5.99
CA PRO A 228 -24.80 -13.74 -5.35
C PRO A 228 -24.57 -13.92 -3.86
N MET A 229 -25.60 -13.66 -3.05
CA MET A 229 -25.51 -13.76 -1.60
C MET A 229 -25.56 -15.22 -1.16
N HIS A 230 -24.58 -15.63 -0.35
CA HIS A 230 -24.56 -16.97 0.23
C HIS A 230 -25.76 -17.16 1.20
N PRO A 231 -26.48 -18.30 1.19
CA PRO A 231 -27.67 -18.53 2.01
C PRO A 231 -27.46 -18.26 3.52
N ARG A 232 -26.30 -18.62 4.07
CA ARG A 232 -25.96 -18.34 5.48
C ARG A 232 -25.80 -16.85 5.76
N VAL A 233 -25.34 -16.07 4.80
CA VAL A 233 -25.26 -14.61 4.94
C VAL A 233 -26.65 -13.99 4.85
N ARG A 234 -27.46 -14.44 3.90
CA ARG A 234 -28.88 -14.05 3.82
C ARG A 234 -29.61 -14.30 5.13
N ALA A 235 -29.47 -15.49 5.69
CA ALA A 235 -30.14 -15.89 6.95
C ALA A 235 -29.82 -14.97 8.14
N VAL A 236 -28.64 -14.37 8.19
CA VAL A 236 -28.29 -13.41 9.26
C VAL A 236 -28.65 -11.97 8.90
N LEU A 237 -28.63 -11.59 7.63
CA LEU A 237 -28.92 -10.22 7.19
C LEU A 237 -30.42 -9.93 7.06
N GLU A 238 -31.22 -10.89 6.62
CA GLU A 238 -32.67 -10.72 6.41
C GLU A 238 -33.42 -10.31 7.69
N PRO A 239 -33.21 -10.95 8.86
CA PRO A 239 -33.84 -10.50 10.11
C PRO A 239 -33.37 -9.09 10.52
N MET A 240 -32.10 -8.72 10.21
CA MET A 240 -31.59 -7.36 10.48
C MET A 240 -32.27 -6.34 9.58
N TRP A 241 -32.45 -6.67 8.32
CA TRP A 241 -33.09 -5.82 7.32
C TRP A 241 -34.58 -5.59 7.64
N LEU A 242 -35.30 -6.66 7.98
CA LEU A 242 -36.70 -6.58 8.38
C LEU A 242 -36.90 -5.75 9.66
N ARG A 243 -36.11 -5.99 10.71
CA ARG A 243 -36.17 -5.22 11.96
C ARG A 243 -35.90 -3.74 11.80
N ARG A 244 -35.13 -3.36 10.77
CA ARG A 244 -34.81 -1.94 10.46
C ARG A 244 -35.77 -1.32 9.46
N GLY A 245 -36.91 -1.97 9.16
CA GLY A 245 -37.91 -1.43 8.23
C GLY A 245 -37.51 -1.49 6.75
N ARG A 246 -36.73 -2.51 6.37
CA ARG A 246 -36.27 -2.75 4.98
C ARG A 246 -35.48 -1.57 4.39
N PRO A 247 -34.39 -1.12 5.01
CA PRO A 247 -33.62 0.02 4.54
C PRO A 247 -33.03 -0.21 3.14
N THR A 248 -33.00 0.84 2.37
CA THR A 248 -32.37 0.89 1.02
C THR A 248 -31.06 1.67 1.01
N SER A 249 -30.61 2.15 2.17
CA SER A 249 -29.38 2.93 2.36
C SER A 249 -28.88 2.80 3.80
N GLY A 250 -27.71 3.36 4.10
CA GLY A 250 -27.07 3.32 5.40
C GLY A 250 -26.28 2.04 5.65
N HIS A 251 -25.43 2.04 6.68
CA HIS A 251 -24.53 0.93 6.97
C HIS A 251 -25.27 -0.34 7.43
N VAL A 252 -24.86 -1.48 6.87
CA VAL A 252 -25.38 -2.80 7.24
C VAL A 252 -24.99 -3.13 8.67
N PHE A 253 -23.72 -2.96 9.00
CA PHE A 253 -23.15 -3.33 10.30
C PHE A 253 -22.96 -2.11 11.18
N LEU A 254 -23.44 -2.20 12.40
CA LEU A 254 -23.32 -1.18 13.43
C LEU A 254 -22.60 -1.78 14.64
N ASN A 255 -21.87 -0.93 15.37
CA ASN A 255 -21.22 -1.30 16.61
C ASN A 255 -22.23 -1.50 17.75
N MET A 256 -21.77 -1.84 18.95
CA MET A 256 -22.61 -2.08 20.12
C MET A 256 -23.42 -0.84 20.56
N HIS A 257 -23.06 0.36 20.09
CA HIS A 257 -23.77 1.61 20.36
C HIS A 257 -24.72 2.02 19.22
N GLY A 258 -24.95 1.13 18.23
CA GLY A 258 -25.81 1.43 17.09
C GLY A 258 -25.19 2.40 16.07
N GLN A 259 -23.89 2.67 16.14
CA GLN A 259 -23.19 3.60 15.23
C GLN A 259 -22.40 2.82 14.18
N PRO A 260 -22.20 3.39 12.98
CA PRO A 260 -21.29 2.83 11.98
C PRO A 260 -19.88 2.64 12.54
N TYR A 261 -19.19 1.61 12.07
CA TYR A 261 -17.78 1.46 12.36
C TYR A 261 -16.97 2.53 11.64
N GLN A 262 -15.99 3.12 12.34
CA GLN A 262 -15.05 4.07 11.73
C GLN A 262 -14.23 3.41 10.63
N ASP A 263 -14.12 4.07 9.49
CA ASP A 263 -13.16 3.65 8.46
C ASP A 263 -11.74 3.99 8.89
N THR A 264 -11.03 2.99 9.39
CA THR A 264 -9.66 3.15 9.90
C THR A 264 -8.65 3.49 8.81
N ARG A 265 -9.00 3.38 7.52
CA ARG A 265 -8.16 3.80 6.39
C ARG A 265 -8.14 5.33 6.25
N LYS A 266 -9.23 5.99 6.66
CA LYS A 266 -9.42 7.44 6.61
C LYS A 266 -9.15 8.12 7.96
N ALA A 267 -8.79 7.36 8.98
CA ALA A 267 -8.48 7.90 10.30
C ALA A 267 -7.20 8.76 10.27
N LYS A 268 -7.11 9.73 11.19
CA LYS A 268 -5.93 10.59 11.36
C LYS A 268 -4.64 9.78 11.54
N THR A 269 -4.73 8.64 12.24
CA THR A 269 -3.68 7.61 12.31
C THR A 269 -4.22 6.35 11.65
N PRO A 270 -3.95 6.13 10.34
CA PRO A 270 -4.48 4.97 9.63
C PRO A 270 -3.96 3.67 10.20
N GLY A 271 -4.83 2.68 10.27
CA GLY A 271 -4.50 1.34 10.73
C GLY A 271 -5.44 0.85 11.83
N GLY A 272 -5.10 -0.34 12.35
CA GLY A 272 -5.93 -1.00 13.33
C GLY A 272 -7.11 -1.79 12.72
N ASN A 273 -7.71 -2.60 13.56
CA ASN A 273 -8.86 -3.40 13.20
C ASN A 273 -9.92 -3.26 14.30
N PRO A 274 -11.07 -2.65 14.02
CA PRO A 274 -12.14 -2.45 15.02
C PRO A 274 -12.64 -3.75 15.65
N LEU A 275 -12.53 -4.87 14.93
CA LEU A 275 -12.98 -6.18 15.42
C LEU A 275 -11.92 -6.90 16.26
N LYS A 276 -10.70 -6.37 16.41
CA LYS A 276 -9.57 -7.08 17.04
C LYS A 276 -9.91 -7.62 18.43
N LYS A 277 -10.50 -6.80 19.30
CA LYS A 277 -10.86 -7.20 20.67
C LYS A 277 -11.99 -8.22 20.68
N ALA A 278 -13.06 -7.98 19.91
CA ALA A 278 -14.20 -8.90 19.82
C ALA A 278 -13.79 -10.25 19.25
N HIS A 279 -12.92 -10.26 18.24
CA HIS A 279 -12.39 -11.48 17.65
C HIS A 279 -11.51 -12.26 18.62
N ALA A 280 -10.59 -11.60 19.33
CA ALA A 280 -9.76 -12.25 20.35
C ALA A 280 -10.61 -12.89 21.47
N THR A 281 -11.68 -12.22 21.91
CA THR A 281 -12.61 -12.77 22.88
C THR A 281 -13.34 -14.01 22.33
N ALA A 282 -13.81 -13.96 21.08
CA ALA A 282 -14.49 -15.10 20.45
C ALA A 282 -13.55 -16.30 20.27
N LEU A 283 -12.30 -16.07 19.84
CA LEU A 283 -11.27 -17.11 19.72
C LEU A 283 -11.03 -17.81 21.06
N LYS A 284 -10.86 -17.03 22.14
CA LYS A 284 -10.67 -17.60 23.48
C LYS A 284 -11.86 -18.48 23.89
N ARG A 285 -13.10 -18.05 23.64
CA ARG A 285 -14.32 -18.81 23.93
C ARG A 285 -14.45 -20.06 23.07
N ALA A 286 -14.05 -19.98 21.81
CA ALA A 286 -14.08 -21.10 20.87
C ALA A 286 -12.92 -22.10 21.05
N GLY A 287 -11.92 -21.80 21.89
CA GLY A 287 -10.72 -22.63 22.03
C GLY A 287 -9.86 -22.69 20.76
N ILE A 288 -9.87 -21.64 19.94
CA ILE A 288 -9.14 -21.57 18.67
C ILE A 288 -7.94 -20.63 18.81
N ALA A 289 -6.76 -21.13 18.48
CA ALA A 289 -5.52 -20.37 18.47
C ALA A 289 -5.12 -19.99 17.04
N ASP A 290 -4.25 -18.99 16.95
CA ASP A 290 -3.57 -18.58 15.71
C ASP A 290 -4.50 -18.35 14.50
N PHE A 291 -5.60 -17.60 14.73
CA PHE A 291 -6.50 -17.21 13.66
C PHE A 291 -6.83 -15.71 13.79
N THR A 292 -6.39 -14.92 12.82
CA THR A 292 -6.61 -13.47 12.78
C THR A 292 -7.91 -13.12 12.05
N VAL A 293 -8.41 -11.90 12.24
CA VAL A 293 -9.60 -11.45 11.47
C VAL A 293 -9.36 -11.50 9.96
N HIS A 294 -8.11 -11.28 9.51
CA HIS A 294 -7.77 -11.36 8.09
C HIS A 294 -7.76 -12.80 7.56
N ASP A 295 -7.54 -13.77 8.43
CA ASP A 295 -7.57 -15.18 8.05
C ASP A 295 -8.96 -15.67 7.63
N TRP A 296 -10.05 -14.95 7.95
CA TRP A 296 -11.36 -15.20 7.37
C TRP A 296 -11.35 -15.13 5.84
N ARG A 297 -10.59 -14.22 5.26
CA ARG A 297 -10.45 -14.12 3.81
C ARG A 297 -9.62 -15.26 3.24
N HIS A 298 -8.61 -15.72 3.95
CA HIS A 298 -7.87 -16.93 3.61
C HIS A 298 -8.75 -18.18 3.72
N HIS A 299 -9.50 -18.29 4.80
CA HIS A 299 -10.50 -19.35 5.02
C HIS A 299 -11.49 -19.45 3.87
N TRP A 300 -12.16 -18.33 3.52
CA TRP A 300 -13.12 -18.29 2.43
C TRP A 300 -12.51 -18.75 1.10
N ALA A 301 -11.35 -18.22 0.73
CA ALA A 301 -10.69 -18.57 -0.52
C ALA A 301 -10.27 -20.06 -0.55
N SER A 302 -9.74 -20.58 0.56
CA SER A 302 -9.39 -22.00 0.69
C SER A 302 -10.61 -22.90 0.56
N HIS A 303 -11.73 -22.54 1.21
CA HIS A 303 -12.99 -23.29 1.09
C HIS A 303 -13.59 -23.24 -0.32
N CYS A 304 -13.45 -22.11 -1.03
CA CYS A 304 -13.84 -22.04 -2.45
C CYS A 304 -13.03 -23.02 -3.30
N VAL A 305 -11.70 -23.09 -3.09
CA VAL A 305 -10.86 -24.07 -3.79
C VAL A 305 -11.24 -25.50 -3.44
N MET A 306 -11.45 -25.83 -2.16
CA MET A 306 -11.91 -27.14 -1.69
C MET A 306 -13.28 -27.51 -2.28
N ALA A 307 -14.15 -26.55 -2.51
CA ALA A 307 -15.43 -26.73 -3.19
C ALA A 307 -15.32 -26.90 -4.71
N GLY A 308 -14.12 -26.85 -5.28
CA GLY A 308 -13.88 -27.01 -6.71
C GLY A 308 -14.17 -25.79 -7.57
N ILE A 309 -14.32 -24.61 -6.95
CA ILE A 309 -14.49 -23.35 -7.69
C ILE A 309 -13.15 -22.98 -8.35
N ASP A 310 -13.18 -22.62 -9.62
CA ASP A 310 -11.98 -22.26 -10.36
C ASP A 310 -11.36 -20.96 -9.85
N LEU A 311 -10.02 -20.84 -9.98
CA LEU A 311 -9.26 -19.72 -9.44
C LEU A 311 -9.61 -18.36 -10.06
N ILE A 312 -10.10 -18.34 -11.30
CA ILE A 312 -10.51 -17.10 -11.98
C ILE A 312 -11.81 -16.60 -11.36
N THR A 313 -12.77 -17.49 -11.14
CA THR A 313 -14.02 -17.17 -10.45
C THR A 313 -13.75 -16.69 -9.02
N ILE A 314 -12.89 -17.37 -8.26
CA ILE A 314 -12.48 -16.94 -6.91
C ILE A 314 -11.81 -15.57 -6.97
N MET A 315 -10.91 -15.34 -7.93
CA MET A 315 -10.25 -14.05 -8.15
C MET A 315 -11.27 -12.94 -8.34
N HIS A 316 -12.26 -13.16 -9.18
CA HIS A 316 -13.33 -12.20 -9.42
C HIS A 316 -14.18 -11.98 -8.16
N MET A 317 -14.77 -13.00 -7.58
CA MET A 317 -15.60 -12.88 -6.37
C MET A 317 -14.87 -12.20 -5.21
N GLY A 318 -13.58 -12.51 -5.02
CA GLY A 318 -12.76 -11.92 -3.95
C GLY A 318 -12.13 -10.57 -4.31
N GLY A 319 -12.20 -10.16 -5.57
CA GLY A 319 -11.65 -8.91 -6.04
C GLY A 319 -10.14 -8.81 -5.99
N TRP A 320 -9.46 -9.88 -6.32
CA TRP A 320 -8.03 -9.83 -6.53
C TRP A 320 -7.68 -9.32 -7.93
N LYS A 321 -6.56 -8.61 -8.04
CA LYS A 321 -6.12 -8.01 -9.30
C LYS A 321 -5.43 -8.97 -10.25
N SER A 322 -4.89 -10.06 -9.73
CA SER A 322 -4.15 -11.03 -10.51
C SER A 322 -4.32 -12.44 -9.97
N LEU A 323 -4.25 -13.41 -10.86
CA LEU A 323 -4.31 -14.83 -10.53
C LEU A 323 -3.22 -15.24 -9.54
N ARG A 324 -2.02 -14.64 -9.64
CA ARG A 324 -0.90 -14.89 -8.72
C ARG A 324 -1.29 -14.67 -7.24
N MET A 325 -2.19 -13.74 -6.96
CA MET A 325 -2.65 -13.50 -5.59
C MET A 325 -3.55 -14.62 -5.05
N VAL A 326 -4.19 -15.38 -5.93
CA VAL A 326 -5.11 -16.47 -5.59
C VAL A 326 -4.40 -17.82 -5.65
N GLN A 327 -3.34 -17.95 -6.44
CA GLN A 327 -2.56 -19.18 -6.59
C GLN A 327 -2.04 -19.76 -5.27
N ARG A 328 -1.81 -18.92 -4.26
CA ARG A 328 -1.43 -19.37 -2.90
C ARG A 328 -2.45 -20.32 -2.26
N TYR A 329 -3.71 -20.29 -2.70
CA TYR A 329 -4.76 -21.18 -2.21
C TYR A 329 -4.86 -22.49 -3.02
N ALA A 330 -4.24 -22.55 -4.20
CA ALA A 330 -4.27 -23.73 -5.06
C ALA A 330 -3.54 -24.95 -4.47
N THR A 331 -2.65 -24.74 -3.48
CA THR A 331 -1.89 -25.82 -2.81
C THR A 331 -2.66 -26.48 -1.67
N VAL A 332 -3.92 -26.12 -1.46
CA VAL A 332 -4.77 -26.69 -0.40
C VAL A 332 -5.32 -28.03 -0.85
N GLY A 333 -4.56 -29.11 -0.57
CA GLY A 333 -5.06 -30.47 -0.48
C GLY A 333 -4.65 -31.44 -1.60
N VAL A 334 -3.85 -32.43 -1.21
CA VAL A 334 -3.60 -33.67 -2.01
C VAL A 334 -4.92 -34.43 -2.28
N GLU A 335 -5.89 -34.37 -1.36
CA GLU A 335 -7.23 -34.93 -1.53
C GLU A 335 -7.98 -34.32 -2.72
N HIS A 336 -7.86 -33.02 -2.93
CA HIS A 336 -8.49 -32.34 -4.07
C HIS A 336 -7.91 -32.81 -5.42
N MET A 337 -6.61 -33.13 -5.49
CA MET A 337 -6.00 -33.70 -6.69
C MET A 337 -6.56 -35.13 -6.98
N ARG A 338 -6.76 -35.93 -5.93
CA ARG A 338 -7.35 -37.25 -6.04
C ARG A 338 -8.79 -37.17 -6.56
N ASP A 339 -9.61 -36.27 -6.01
CA ASP A 339 -10.98 -36.08 -6.47
C ASP A 339 -11.05 -35.54 -7.90
N ALA A 340 -10.13 -34.66 -8.28
CA ALA A 340 -10.04 -34.15 -9.65
C ALA A 340 -9.70 -35.24 -10.63
N ILE A 341 -8.74 -36.13 -10.35
CA ILE A 341 -8.39 -37.30 -11.19
C ILE A 341 -9.58 -38.23 -11.31
N ASN A 342 -10.31 -38.49 -10.22
CA ASN A 342 -11.46 -39.39 -10.24
C ASN A 342 -12.66 -38.85 -11.06
N ARG A 343 -12.69 -37.54 -11.36
CA ARG A 343 -13.71 -36.91 -12.24
C ARG A 343 -13.39 -37.02 -13.73
N LEU A 344 -12.17 -37.41 -14.12
CA LEU A 344 -11.84 -37.68 -15.51
C LEU A 344 -12.60 -38.95 -15.97
N ARG A 345 -13.44 -38.78 -16.98
CA ARG A 345 -14.20 -39.87 -17.62
C ARG A 345 -13.43 -40.42 -18.80
#